data_60cccaa8ca94a597bdbae6fc9417fc55
#
_entry.id   60cccaa8ca94a597bdbae6fc9417fc55
#
_cell.length_a   1.000
_cell.length_b   1.000
_cell.length_c   1.000
_cell.angle_alpha   90.00
_cell.angle_beta   90.00
_cell.angle_gamma   90.00
#
_symmetry.space_group_name_H-M   'P 1'
#
loop_
_entity.id
_entity.type
_entity.pdbx_description
1 polymer ?
#
loop_
_entity_poly.entity_id
_entity_poly.type
_entity_poly.pdbx_seq_one_letter_code
_entity_poly.pdbx_strand_id
1 'polypeptide(L)'
;VLNYLMSLWTSNKNLSYEHPIRIGFYGGEPLVNFSLIEKIVSLCESITERTGLVFIYSMTTNALLLDRYKDFIVRHNFSLLISMDGNEAHNVLRIKPDGEQSFQTVYENVKKIQQQYPDYFQNKVEFNSVLNSHSSVDDIHDFIFNEFGKIPLIETISHTALSDEQKYQEIAKDYKESPEMMIKRKDRSPVYKELGFFFYYQLDNAYKHYCEVLYGTIKQKKRIPTGTCLPFLKKMFVTADNKLLTCERISLHHVLGTVDNEVHLNFEEIASKYNSYYEKMRSQCRGCYLIENCGECFLQFPLKNGVPVCHVKMNEIQYQHYLSEIFGMLEKNP
;
A
#
# COMPACT_ATOMS: atom_id res chain seq x y z
N VAL A 1 -13.21 16.84 -8.93
CA VAL A 1 -12.47 15.59 -9.26
C VAL A 1 -13.41 14.56 -9.85
N LEU A 2 -14.48 14.16 -9.14
CA LEU A 2 -15.39 13.10 -9.65
C LEU A 2 -15.98 13.44 -11.04
N ASN A 3 -16.40 14.68 -11.26
CA ASN A 3 -16.89 15.10 -12.59
C ASN A 3 -15.81 14.97 -13.70
N TYR A 4 -14.57 15.31 -13.38
CA TYR A 4 -13.44 15.11 -14.29
C TYR A 4 -13.20 13.62 -14.57
N LEU A 5 -13.16 12.80 -13.54
CA LEU A 5 -12.97 11.36 -13.67
C LEU A 5 -14.14 10.68 -14.39
N MET A 6 -15.37 11.17 -14.20
CA MET A 6 -16.54 10.70 -14.95
C MET A 6 -16.33 10.79 -16.47
N SER A 7 -15.78 11.90 -16.97
CA SER A 7 -15.51 12.06 -18.40
C SER A 7 -14.48 11.06 -18.91
N LEU A 8 -13.55 10.61 -18.06
CA LEU A 8 -12.58 9.57 -18.39
C LEU A 8 -13.21 8.18 -18.32
N TRP A 9 -13.95 7.88 -17.25
CA TRP A 9 -14.57 6.56 -17.06
C TRP A 9 -15.62 6.21 -18.09
N THR A 10 -16.38 7.21 -18.57
CA THR A 10 -17.40 7.01 -19.61
C THR A 10 -16.86 7.16 -21.04
N SER A 11 -15.56 7.45 -21.21
CA SER A 11 -14.96 7.57 -22.53
C SER A 11 -14.70 6.19 -23.16
N ASN A 12 -14.71 6.12 -24.48
CA ASN A 12 -14.34 4.93 -25.25
C ASN A 12 -12.85 4.57 -25.14
N LYS A 13 -12.05 5.39 -24.44
CA LYS A 13 -10.63 5.15 -24.15
C LYS A 13 -10.41 4.47 -22.79
N ASN A 14 -11.47 4.26 -22.01
CA ASN A 14 -11.39 3.57 -20.73
C ASN A 14 -11.19 2.07 -20.97
N LEU A 15 -9.97 1.57 -20.77
CA LEU A 15 -9.63 0.15 -20.89
C LEU A 15 -10.07 -0.69 -19.69
N SER A 16 -10.60 -0.06 -18.64
CA SER A 16 -11.02 -0.70 -17.40
C SER A 16 -12.54 -0.64 -17.18
N TYR A 17 -13.31 -0.45 -18.23
CA TYR A 17 -14.77 -0.26 -18.16
C TYR A 17 -15.53 -1.45 -17.53
N GLU A 18 -14.95 -2.64 -17.57
CA GLU A 18 -15.53 -3.86 -16.97
C GLU A 18 -15.20 -4.00 -15.47
N HIS A 19 -14.31 -3.18 -14.92
CA HIS A 19 -13.87 -3.28 -13.54
C HIS A 19 -14.53 -2.22 -12.66
N PRO A 20 -14.90 -2.58 -11.41
CA PRO A 20 -15.41 -1.61 -10.46
C PRO A 20 -14.40 -0.49 -10.18
N ILE A 21 -14.90 0.73 -10.05
CA ILE A 21 -14.11 1.90 -9.71
C ILE A 21 -13.90 1.92 -8.19
N ARG A 22 -12.66 1.89 -7.74
CA ARG A 22 -12.34 1.95 -6.32
C ARG A 22 -12.16 3.38 -5.85
N ILE A 23 -12.97 3.79 -4.87
CA ILE A 23 -12.79 5.03 -4.13
C ILE A 23 -12.14 4.68 -2.79
N GLY A 24 -10.90 5.17 -2.59
CA GLY A 24 -10.13 4.94 -1.37
C GLY A 24 -10.09 6.19 -0.50
N PHE A 25 -10.40 6.06 0.78
CA PHE A 25 -10.27 7.10 1.78
C PHE A 25 -9.00 6.87 2.60
N TYR A 26 -8.12 7.85 2.58
CA TYR A 26 -6.81 7.82 3.21
C TYR A 26 -6.47 9.22 3.74
N GLY A 27 -5.40 9.34 4.49
CA GLY A 27 -4.93 10.63 5.00
C GLY A 27 -4.43 10.50 6.43
N GLY A 28 -4.56 11.54 7.26
CA GLY A 28 -4.32 11.41 8.69
C GLY A 28 -5.30 10.43 9.32
N GLU A 29 -6.60 10.80 9.36
CA GLU A 29 -7.70 9.90 9.73
C GLU A 29 -8.95 10.28 8.93
N PRO A 30 -9.43 9.43 8.02
CA PRO A 30 -10.59 9.75 7.17
C PRO A 30 -11.87 10.01 7.95
N LEU A 31 -12.11 9.26 9.03
CA LEU A 31 -13.33 9.36 9.82
C LEU A 31 -13.51 10.71 10.57
N VAL A 32 -12.45 11.51 10.66
CA VAL A 32 -12.55 12.88 11.18
C VAL A 32 -13.42 13.76 10.27
N ASN A 33 -13.37 13.54 8.96
CA ASN A 33 -14.21 14.25 8.01
C ASN A 33 -15.28 13.32 7.40
N PHE A 34 -16.06 12.69 8.26
CA PHE A 34 -17.08 11.73 7.84
C PHE A 34 -18.12 12.33 6.89
N SER A 35 -18.48 13.62 7.08
CA SER A 35 -19.44 14.29 6.19
C SER A 35 -18.98 14.35 4.73
N LEU A 36 -17.68 14.42 4.47
CA LEU A 36 -17.12 14.33 3.13
C LEU A 36 -17.27 12.91 2.56
N ILE A 37 -17.07 11.90 3.39
CA ILE A 37 -17.23 10.49 2.99
C ILE A 37 -18.69 10.24 2.57
N GLU A 38 -19.65 10.66 3.37
CA GLU A 38 -21.08 10.53 3.05
C GLU A 38 -21.44 11.21 1.72
N LYS A 39 -20.97 12.44 1.52
CA LYS A 39 -21.20 13.18 0.26
C LYS A 39 -20.62 12.46 -0.95
N ILE A 40 -19.41 11.92 -0.83
CA ILE A 40 -18.75 11.20 -1.93
C ILE A 40 -19.52 9.91 -2.24
N VAL A 41 -19.91 9.13 -1.22
CA VAL A 41 -20.68 7.90 -1.39
C VAL A 41 -22.02 8.20 -2.07
N SER A 42 -22.79 9.16 -1.58
CA SER A 42 -24.09 9.55 -2.17
C SER A 42 -23.93 10.04 -3.63
N LEU A 43 -22.85 10.76 -3.93
CA LEU A 43 -22.58 11.17 -5.31
C LEU A 43 -22.24 9.97 -6.21
N CYS A 44 -21.45 9.01 -5.71
CA CYS A 44 -21.14 7.77 -6.44
C CYS A 44 -22.41 6.93 -6.70
N GLU A 45 -23.33 6.83 -5.74
CA GLU A 45 -24.62 6.17 -5.91
C GLU A 45 -25.46 6.83 -7.01
N SER A 46 -25.57 8.16 -6.98
CA SER A 46 -26.24 8.92 -8.05
C SER A 46 -25.59 8.75 -9.43
N ILE A 47 -24.26 8.60 -9.47
CA ILE A 47 -23.54 8.30 -10.73
C ILE A 47 -23.88 6.87 -11.18
N THR A 48 -23.88 5.89 -10.28
CA THR A 48 -24.26 4.50 -10.59
C THR A 48 -25.65 4.43 -11.22
N GLU A 49 -26.63 5.10 -10.64
CA GLU A 49 -28.01 5.14 -11.16
C GLU A 49 -28.11 5.68 -12.58
N ARG A 50 -27.27 6.68 -12.91
CA ARG A 50 -27.31 7.34 -14.23
C ARG A 50 -26.49 6.65 -15.30
N THR A 51 -25.41 5.95 -14.92
CA THR A 51 -24.39 5.47 -15.87
C THR A 51 -24.17 3.97 -15.83
N GLY A 52 -24.63 3.28 -14.79
CA GLY A 52 -24.34 1.86 -14.55
C GLY A 52 -22.92 1.59 -14.06
N LEU A 53 -22.08 2.62 -13.82
CA LEU A 53 -20.75 2.45 -13.25
C LEU A 53 -20.85 1.90 -11.84
N VAL A 54 -20.00 0.92 -11.50
CA VAL A 54 -19.96 0.27 -10.19
C VAL A 54 -18.83 0.84 -9.37
N PHE A 55 -19.13 1.31 -8.15
CA PHE A 55 -18.14 1.80 -7.20
C PHE A 55 -17.95 0.83 -6.05
N ILE A 56 -16.72 0.67 -5.60
CA ILE A 56 -16.33 -0.04 -4.39
C ILE A 56 -15.50 0.89 -3.50
N TYR A 57 -15.67 0.76 -2.18
CA TYR A 57 -15.07 1.66 -1.23
C TYR A 57 -13.99 0.97 -0.42
N SER A 58 -12.92 1.69 -0.09
CA SER A 58 -11.88 1.24 0.82
C SER A 58 -11.43 2.37 1.73
N MET A 59 -10.97 2.03 2.92
CA MET A 59 -10.51 2.99 3.91
C MET A 59 -9.34 2.42 4.71
N THR A 60 -8.29 3.24 4.89
CA THR A 60 -7.28 2.98 5.92
C THR A 60 -7.58 3.88 7.10
N THR A 61 -7.72 3.31 8.29
CA THR A 61 -8.17 4.06 9.50
C THR A 61 -7.38 3.64 10.73
N ASN A 62 -7.18 4.58 11.65
CA ASN A 62 -6.69 4.31 12.99
C ASN A 62 -7.77 3.71 13.92
N ALA A 63 -8.99 3.58 13.43
CA ALA A 63 -10.16 2.98 14.09
C ALA A 63 -10.63 3.65 15.39
N LEU A 64 -10.10 4.82 15.78
CA LEU A 64 -10.58 5.55 16.97
C LEU A 64 -12.06 5.95 16.89
N LEU A 65 -12.52 6.29 15.69
CA LEU A 65 -13.91 6.70 15.45
C LEU A 65 -14.77 5.59 14.83
N LEU A 66 -14.24 4.37 14.71
CA LEU A 66 -14.85 3.28 13.96
C LEU A 66 -16.22 2.87 14.51
N ASP A 67 -16.36 2.78 15.84
CA ASP A 67 -17.63 2.41 16.50
C ASP A 67 -18.76 3.38 16.15
N ARG A 68 -18.47 4.67 16.03
CA ARG A 68 -19.45 5.72 15.72
C ARG A 68 -20.04 5.56 14.31
N TYR A 69 -19.25 5.08 13.35
CA TYR A 69 -19.62 5.06 11.93
C TYR A 69 -19.71 3.66 11.34
N LYS A 70 -19.59 2.60 12.16
CA LYS A 70 -19.56 1.21 11.71
C LYS A 70 -20.77 0.81 10.85
N ASP A 71 -21.97 1.26 11.22
CA ASP A 71 -23.20 0.86 10.51
C ASP A 71 -23.22 1.41 9.07
N PHE A 72 -22.75 2.64 8.88
CA PHE A 72 -22.59 3.22 7.55
C PHE A 72 -21.52 2.45 6.75
N ILE A 73 -20.37 2.19 7.35
CA ILE A 73 -19.23 1.50 6.75
C ILE A 73 -19.63 0.10 6.30
N VAL A 74 -20.34 -0.64 7.14
CA VAL A 74 -20.82 -1.99 6.84
C VAL A 74 -21.89 -1.95 5.74
N ARG A 75 -22.87 -1.03 5.84
CA ARG A 75 -23.95 -0.88 4.85
C ARG A 75 -23.40 -0.64 3.44
N HIS A 76 -22.40 0.22 3.30
CA HIS A 76 -21.78 0.53 2.01
C HIS A 76 -20.60 -0.39 1.66
N ASN A 77 -20.43 -1.48 2.41
CA ASN A 77 -19.49 -2.57 2.12
C ASN A 77 -18.04 -2.12 1.92
N PHE A 78 -17.55 -1.22 2.78
CA PHE A 78 -16.17 -0.74 2.74
C PHE A 78 -15.18 -1.89 2.99
N SER A 79 -14.07 -1.91 2.27
CA SER A 79 -12.90 -2.70 2.66
C SER A 79 -12.08 -1.87 3.63
N LEU A 80 -11.87 -2.36 4.85
CA LEU A 80 -11.12 -1.67 5.90
C LEU A 80 -9.71 -2.21 6.02
N LEU A 81 -8.74 -1.32 6.12
CA LEU A 81 -7.39 -1.60 6.56
C LEU A 81 -7.17 -0.86 7.89
N ILE A 82 -7.15 -1.61 8.98
CA ILE A 82 -7.04 -1.07 10.33
C ILE A 82 -5.57 -0.97 10.73
N SER A 83 -5.15 0.20 11.18
CA SER A 83 -3.80 0.45 11.65
C SER A 83 -3.67 0.01 13.11
N MET A 84 -2.99 -1.13 13.36
CA MET A 84 -2.73 -1.67 14.69
C MET A 84 -1.39 -2.42 14.70
N ASP A 85 -0.47 -2.04 15.58
CA ASP A 85 0.91 -2.55 15.57
C ASP A 85 1.13 -3.78 16.48
N GLY A 86 0.07 -4.49 16.80
CA GLY A 86 0.06 -5.64 17.70
C GLY A 86 -0.66 -5.34 19.02
N ASN A 87 -0.15 -5.83 20.15
CA ASN A 87 -0.74 -5.61 21.47
C ASN A 87 -0.48 -4.19 22.01
N GLU A 88 -0.91 -3.91 23.25
CA GLU A 88 -0.78 -2.60 23.89
C GLU A 88 0.69 -2.12 23.94
N ALA A 89 1.62 -3.00 24.30
CA ALA A 89 3.04 -2.66 24.40
C ALA A 89 3.67 -2.32 23.03
N HIS A 90 3.14 -2.87 21.96
CA HIS A 90 3.61 -2.61 20.58
C HIS A 90 3.02 -1.32 19.99
N ASN A 91 1.84 -0.89 20.46
CA ASN A 91 1.12 0.30 19.96
C ASN A 91 1.55 1.60 20.64
N VAL A 92 2.61 1.63 21.42
CA VAL A 92 3.05 2.79 22.23
C VAL A 92 3.30 4.06 21.39
N LEU A 93 3.61 3.92 20.11
CA LEU A 93 3.80 5.04 19.20
C LEU A 93 2.49 5.57 18.60
N ARG A 94 1.35 4.87 18.80
CA ARG A 94 0.03 5.32 18.36
C ARG A 94 -0.71 5.98 19.51
N ILE A 95 -0.62 7.30 19.54
CA ILE A 95 -1.23 8.15 20.57
C ILE A 95 -2.47 8.89 20.02
N LYS A 96 -3.41 9.19 20.89
CA LYS A 96 -4.54 10.06 20.61
C LYS A 96 -4.09 11.53 20.51
N PRO A 97 -4.92 12.45 20.00
CA PRO A 97 -4.60 13.89 19.95
C PRO A 97 -4.35 14.52 21.33
N ASP A 98 -4.91 13.95 22.39
CA ASP A 98 -4.70 14.37 23.78
C ASP A 98 -3.42 13.82 24.44
N GLY A 99 -2.66 12.99 23.69
CA GLY A 99 -1.42 12.35 24.15
C GLY A 99 -1.62 11.01 24.86
N GLU A 100 -2.86 10.55 25.05
CA GLU A 100 -3.12 9.25 25.66
C GLU A 100 -2.89 8.10 24.67
N GLN A 101 -2.68 6.89 25.21
CA GLN A 101 -2.56 5.67 24.41
C GLN A 101 -3.88 5.35 23.69
N SER A 102 -3.77 4.95 22.42
CA SER A 102 -4.95 4.68 21.59
C SER A 102 -5.40 3.22 21.63
N PHE A 103 -4.55 2.29 22.05
CA PHE A 103 -4.73 0.86 21.89
C PHE A 103 -6.09 0.35 22.39
N GLN A 104 -6.43 0.63 23.65
CA GLN A 104 -7.65 0.09 24.26
C GLN A 104 -8.91 0.51 23.48
N THR A 105 -9.00 1.79 23.09
CA THR A 105 -10.14 2.30 22.32
C THR A 105 -10.24 1.62 20.95
N VAL A 106 -9.11 1.47 20.27
CA VAL A 106 -9.03 0.82 18.95
C VAL A 106 -9.41 -0.65 19.05
N TYR A 107 -8.84 -1.36 20.01
CA TYR A 107 -9.12 -2.77 20.26
C TYR A 107 -10.61 -3.03 20.50
N GLU A 108 -11.25 -2.26 21.39
CA GLU A 108 -12.67 -2.38 21.70
C GLU A 108 -13.54 -2.09 20.47
N ASN A 109 -13.22 -1.05 19.69
CA ASN A 109 -13.97 -0.70 18.48
C ASN A 109 -13.87 -1.81 17.42
N VAL A 110 -12.71 -2.42 17.27
CA VAL A 110 -12.51 -3.55 16.35
C VAL A 110 -13.25 -4.80 16.83
N LYS A 111 -13.20 -5.10 18.14
CA LYS A 111 -13.96 -6.22 18.73
C LYS A 111 -15.47 -6.06 18.53
N LYS A 112 -16.00 -4.84 18.64
CA LYS A 112 -17.43 -4.57 18.38
C LYS A 112 -17.83 -4.92 16.94
N ILE A 113 -17.03 -4.53 15.94
CA ILE A 113 -17.29 -4.90 14.54
C ILE A 113 -17.20 -6.42 14.36
N GLN A 114 -16.18 -7.06 14.93
CA GLN A 114 -16.03 -8.52 14.87
C GLN A 114 -17.24 -9.25 15.43
N GLN A 115 -17.79 -8.76 16.55
CA GLN A 115 -18.95 -9.39 17.22
C GLN A 115 -20.27 -9.09 16.52
N GLN A 116 -20.50 -7.84 16.11
CA GLN A 116 -21.76 -7.38 15.54
C GLN A 116 -21.91 -7.75 14.06
N TYR A 117 -20.81 -7.83 13.33
CA TYR A 117 -20.77 -8.05 11.88
C TYR A 117 -19.70 -9.10 11.50
N PRO A 118 -19.79 -10.36 11.98
CA PRO A 118 -18.72 -11.35 11.81
C PRO A 118 -18.39 -11.66 10.35
N ASP A 119 -19.39 -11.79 9.49
CA ASP A 119 -19.18 -12.06 8.05
C ASP A 119 -18.50 -10.89 7.35
N TYR A 120 -18.91 -9.66 7.68
CA TYR A 120 -18.27 -8.46 7.18
C TYR A 120 -16.82 -8.38 7.67
N PHE A 121 -16.59 -8.59 8.95
CA PHE A 121 -15.25 -8.59 9.54
C PHE A 121 -14.35 -9.60 8.85
N GLN A 122 -14.83 -10.83 8.64
CA GLN A 122 -14.05 -11.88 8.00
C GLN A 122 -13.65 -11.53 6.58
N ASN A 123 -14.51 -10.87 5.81
CA ASN A 123 -14.31 -10.66 4.37
C ASN A 123 -13.77 -9.27 4.00
N LYS A 124 -13.89 -8.28 4.90
CA LYS A 124 -13.67 -6.86 4.56
C LYS A 124 -12.72 -6.13 5.49
N VAL A 125 -12.30 -6.74 6.60
CA VAL A 125 -11.39 -6.13 7.55
C VAL A 125 -10.04 -6.80 7.49
N GLU A 126 -9.00 -5.98 7.33
CA GLU A 126 -7.60 -6.38 7.35
C GLU A 126 -6.80 -5.44 8.27
N PHE A 127 -5.60 -5.84 8.63
CA PHE A 127 -4.73 -5.09 9.53
C PHE A 127 -3.44 -4.68 8.84
N ASN A 128 -3.01 -3.44 9.10
CA ASN A 128 -1.69 -2.93 8.75
C ASN A 128 -0.94 -2.58 10.02
N SER A 129 0.21 -3.19 10.20
CA SER A 129 1.08 -3.02 11.36
C SER A 129 2.41 -2.43 10.92
N VAL A 130 2.92 -1.48 11.68
CA VAL A 130 4.23 -0.88 11.43
C VAL A 130 5.20 -1.43 12.47
N LEU A 131 6.23 -2.13 11.98
CA LEU A 131 7.28 -2.66 12.83
C LEU A 131 8.10 -1.52 13.44
N ASN A 132 8.29 -1.56 14.75
CA ASN A 132 9.02 -0.56 15.49
C ASN A 132 9.92 -1.22 16.55
N SER A 133 10.72 -0.42 17.27
CA SER A 133 11.67 -0.92 18.27
C SER A 133 11.02 -1.68 19.44
N HIS A 134 9.71 -1.51 19.67
CA HIS A 134 8.96 -2.17 20.75
C HIS A 134 8.26 -3.46 20.32
N SER A 135 8.36 -3.86 19.05
CA SER A 135 7.63 -5.01 18.50
C SER A 135 8.55 -5.97 17.76
N SER A 136 8.10 -7.20 17.60
CA SER A 136 8.67 -8.16 16.66
C SER A 136 7.60 -8.62 15.68
N VAL A 137 8.03 -9.16 14.55
CA VAL A 137 7.12 -9.66 13.52
C VAL A 137 6.26 -10.81 14.05
N ASP A 138 6.90 -11.71 14.84
CA ASP A 138 6.19 -12.84 15.47
C ASP A 138 5.12 -12.36 16.44
N ASP A 139 5.45 -11.41 17.31
CA ASP A 139 4.52 -10.90 18.32
C ASP A 139 3.33 -10.19 17.68
N ILE A 140 3.58 -9.35 16.66
CA ILE A 140 2.52 -8.67 15.89
C ILE A 140 1.61 -9.71 15.24
N HIS A 141 2.22 -10.66 14.54
CA HIS A 141 1.50 -11.69 13.81
C HIS A 141 0.66 -12.56 14.76
N ASP A 142 1.26 -13.06 15.84
CA ASP A 142 0.59 -13.94 16.80
C ASP A 142 -0.54 -13.22 17.53
N PHE A 143 -0.37 -11.94 17.89
CA PHE A 143 -1.43 -11.15 18.50
C PHE A 143 -2.62 -10.97 17.53
N ILE A 144 -2.38 -10.46 16.32
CA ILE A 144 -3.47 -10.21 15.36
C ILE A 144 -4.16 -11.51 14.96
N PHE A 145 -3.41 -12.60 14.79
CA PHE A 145 -3.99 -13.89 14.45
C PHE A 145 -4.83 -14.47 15.58
N ASN A 146 -4.32 -14.48 16.82
CA ASN A 146 -5.02 -15.07 17.95
C ASN A 146 -6.27 -14.26 18.34
N GLU A 147 -6.21 -12.92 18.25
CA GLU A 147 -7.32 -12.05 18.64
C GLU A 147 -8.39 -11.92 17.54
N PHE A 148 -7.98 -11.90 16.29
CA PHE A 148 -8.87 -11.51 15.19
C PHE A 148 -8.99 -12.56 14.08
N GLY A 149 -8.18 -13.63 14.11
CA GLY A 149 -8.13 -14.64 13.04
C GLY A 149 -7.60 -14.09 11.71
N LYS A 150 -6.80 -13.01 11.77
CA LYS A 150 -6.29 -12.30 10.60
C LYS A 150 -4.77 -12.35 10.52
N ILE A 151 -4.26 -12.20 9.29
CA ILE A 151 -2.83 -12.06 9.05
C ILE A 151 -2.56 -10.59 8.73
N PRO A 152 -1.75 -9.88 9.55
CA PRO A 152 -1.46 -8.48 9.31
C PRO A 152 -0.52 -8.30 8.11
N LEU A 153 -0.69 -7.19 7.39
CA LEU A 153 0.37 -6.61 6.59
C LEU A 153 1.36 -5.96 7.55
N ILE A 154 2.65 -6.29 7.44
CA ILE A 154 3.69 -5.70 8.28
C ILE A 154 4.60 -4.88 7.39
N GLU A 155 4.69 -3.60 7.69
CA GLU A 155 5.55 -2.63 7.00
C GLU A 155 6.57 -2.04 7.99
N THR A 156 7.68 -1.51 7.48
CA THR A 156 8.66 -0.77 8.26
C THR A 156 8.33 0.72 8.28
N ILE A 157 8.87 1.45 9.25
CA ILE A 157 8.72 2.91 9.30
C ILE A 157 9.41 3.51 8.08
N SER A 158 8.71 4.37 7.36
CA SER A 158 9.27 5.04 6.18
C SER A 158 10.22 6.16 6.60
N HIS A 159 11.43 6.21 6.03
CA HIS A 159 12.36 7.33 6.18
C HIS A 159 11.76 8.68 5.78
N THR A 160 10.81 8.69 4.84
CA THR A 160 10.16 9.93 4.40
C THR A 160 9.13 10.46 5.39
N ALA A 161 8.70 9.63 6.33
CA ALA A 161 7.71 10.00 7.35
C ALA A 161 8.34 10.74 8.55
N LEU A 162 9.65 10.59 8.76
CA LEU A 162 10.38 11.21 9.85
C LEU A 162 11.57 11.99 9.27
N SER A 163 11.54 13.31 9.49
CA SER A 163 12.63 14.20 9.10
C SER A 163 13.81 14.19 10.10
N ASP A 164 13.61 13.62 11.27
CA ASP A 164 14.58 13.51 12.34
C ASP A 164 15.26 12.13 12.30
N GLU A 165 16.51 12.11 11.84
CA GLU A 165 17.29 10.88 11.71
C GLU A 165 17.56 10.20 13.06
N GLN A 166 17.77 10.97 14.13
CA GLN A 166 18.01 10.38 15.47
C GLN A 166 16.75 9.66 15.95
N LYS A 167 15.61 10.31 15.83
CA LYS A 167 14.33 9.71 16.20
C LYS A 167 13.99 8.51 15.32
N TYR A 168 14.35 8.57 14.03
CA TYR A 168 14.19 7.41 13.14
C TYR A 168 15.01 6.21 13.65
N GLN A 169 16.28 6.40 13.98
CA GLN A 169 17.17 5.33 14.48
C GLN A 169 16.69 4.74 15.82
N GLU A 170 16.03 5.54 16.66
CA GLU A 170 15.50 5.07 17.93
C GLU A 170 14.28 4.16 17.78
N ILE A 171 13.40 4.45 16.81
CA ILE A 171 12.10 3.79 16.71
C ILE A 171 11.97 2.84 15.51
N ALA A 172 12.80 3.00 14.50
CA ALA A 172 12.78 2.14 13.32
C ALA A 172 13.44 0.79 13.64
N LYS A 173 12.92 -0.24 13.02
CA LYS A 173 13.51 -1.57 13.06
C LYS A 173 13.58 -2.10 11.63
N ASP A 174 14.79 -2.49 11.22
CA ASP A 174 14.96 -3.15 9.94
C ASP A 174 14.27 -4.50 9.95
N TYR A 175 13.56 -4.78 8.88
CA TYR A 175 12.80 -5.99 8.75
C TYR A 175 13.24 -6.76 7.51
N LYS A 176 13.67 -7.98 7.74
CA LYS A 176 13.72 -9.03 6.73
C LYS A 176 12.89 -10.19 7.25
N GLU A 177 11.83 -10.51 6.53
CA GLU A 177 11.05 -11.69 6.85
C GLU A 177 11.89 -12.93 6.61
N SER A 178 12.03 -13.79 7.65
CA SER A 178 12.72 -15.06 7.46
C SER A 178 11.86 -16.04 6.66
N PRO A 179 12.46 -16.99 5.94
CA PRO A 179 11.72 -18.06 5.27
C PRO A 179 10.78 -18.83 6.20
N GLU A 180 11.20 -19.06 7.43
CA GLU A 180 10.41 -19.75 8.46
C GLU A 180 9.15 -18.94 8.83
N MET A 181 9.27 -17.63 8.91
CA MET A 181 8.16 -16.73 9.17
C MET A 181 7.16 -16.71 8.02
N MET A 182 7.65 -16.67 6.79
CA MET A 182 6.80 -16.75 5.60
C MET A 182 5.97 -18.04 5.59
N ILE A 183 6.59 -19.18 5.91
CA ILE A 183 5.91 -20.47 5.98
C ILE A 183 4.86 -20.50 7.09
N LYS A 184 5.19 -19.99 8.28
CA LYS A 184 4.25 -19.87 9.40
C LYS A 184 2.99 -19.09 8.99
N ARG A 185 3.14 -18.02 8.21
CA ARG A 185 2.00 -17.28 7.63
C ARG A 185 1.20 -18.09 6.63
N LYS A 186 1.87 -18.81 5.72
CA LYS A 186 1.22 -19.68 4.75
C LYS A 186 0.29 -20.66 5.44
N ASP A 187 0.80 -21.37 6.43
CA ASP A 187 0.07 -22.43 7.13
C ASP A 187 -1.16 -21.91 7.90
N ARG A 188 -1.13 -20.66 8.34
CA ARG A 188 -2.24 -20.01 9.05
C ARG A 188 -3.26 -19.33 8.13
N SER A 189 -2.91 -19.05 6.88
CA SER A 189 -3.79 -18.33 5.95
C SER A 189 -4.54 -19.25 5.00
N PRO A 190 -5.88 -19.22 4.98
CA PRO A 190 -6.66 -19.93 3.95
C PRO A 190 -6.37 -19.45 2.53
N VAL A 191 -5.95 -18.18 2.36
CA VAL A 191 -5.62 -17.57 1.06
C VAL A 191 -4.33 -18.13 0.49
N TYR A 192 -3.39 -18.52 1.33
CA TYR A 192 -2.06 -18.99 0.92
C TYR A 192 -1.92 -20.52 0.95
N LYS A 193 -3.02 -21.26 0.82
CA LYS A 193 -3.00 -22.73 0.88
C LYS A 193 -2.07 -23.36 -0.14
N GLU A 194 -1.98 -22.78 -1.34
CA GLU A 194 -1.08 -23.24 -2.37
C GLU A 194 0.27 -22.53 -2.28
N LEU A 195 1.34 -23.29 -2.23
CA LEU A 195 2.70 -22.79 -2.08
C LEU A 195 3.07 -21.79 -3.19
N GLY A 196 2.71 -22.09 -4.44
CA GLY A 196 2.97 -21.22 -5.58
C GLY A 196 2.27 -19.86 -5.47
N PHE A 197 1.02 -19.85 -4.99
CA PHE A 197 0.25 -18.63 -4.77
C PHE A 197 0.85 -17.80 -3.62
N PHE A 198 1.25 -18.46 -2.54
CA PHE A 198 1.93 -17.83 -1.42
C PHE A 198 3.22 -17.13 -1.86
N PHE A 199 4.10 -17.82 -2.59
CA PHE A 199 5.34 -17.23 -3.08
C PHE A 199 5.12 -16.13 -4.10
N TYR A 200 4.10 -16.22 -4.94
CA TYR A 200 3.74 -15.13 -5.84
C TYR A 200 3.44 -13.83 -5.08
N TYR A 201 2.71 -13.92 -3.98
CA TYR A 201 2.38 -12.74 -3.16
C TYR A 201 3.55 -12.24 -2.30
N GLN A 202 4.38 -13.14 -1.77
CA GLN A 202 5.47 -12.79 -0.86
C GLN A 202 6.76 -12.38 -1.60
N LEU A 203 7.06 -13.03 -2.70
CA LEU A 203 8.28 -12.80 -3.47
C LEU A 203 8.03 -11.96 -4.74
N ASP A 204 6.77 -11.75 -5.10
CA ASP A 204 6.31 -10.93 -6.23
C ASP A 204 7.18 -11.11 -7.50
N ASN A 205 7.95 -10.08 -7.84
CA ASN A 205 8.73 -10.05 -9.06
C ASN A 205 9.81 -11.15 -9.13
N ALA A 206 10.41 -11.53 -8.00
CA ALA A 206 11.44 -12.57 -7.98
C ALA A 206 10.86 -13.95 -8.32
N TYR A 207 9.73 -14.30 -7.73
CA TYR A 207 9.06 -15.56 -8.03
C TYR A 207 8.52 -15.59 -9.46
N LYS A 208 7.95 -14.49 -9.91
CA LYS A 208 7.47 -14.36 -11.29
C LYS A 208 8.61 -14.53 -12.29
N HIS A 209 9.75 -13.89 -12.04
CA HIS A 209 10.92 -14.01 -12.91
C HIS A 209 11.44 -15.45 -12.93
N TYR A 210 11.52 -16.09 -11.77
CA TYR A 210 11.90 -17.51 -11.68
C TYR A 210 10.98 -18.40 -12.52
N CYS A 211 9.67 -18.23 -12.43
CA CYS A 211 8.70 -18.96 -13.25
C CYS A 211 8.87 -18.65 -14.76
N GLU A 212 9.08 -17.38 -15.12
CA GLU A 212 9.32 -16.98 -16.51
C GLU A 212 10.57 -17.65 -17.09
N VAL A 213 11.65 -17.78 -16.29
CA VAL A 213 12.87 -18.50 -16.68
C VAL A 213 12.60 -19.98 -16.87
N LEU A 214 11.94 -20.64 -15.89
CA LEU A 214 11.63 -22.06 -15.93
C LEU A 214 10.78 -22.46 -17.13
N TYR A 215 9.77 -21.67 -17.43
CA TYR A 215 8.82 -21.97 -18.51
C TYR A 215 9.23 -21.38 -19.86
N GLY A 216 10.42 -20.77 -19.96
CA GLY A 216 10.90 -20.18 -21.21
C GLY A 216 10.04 -19.02 -21.73
N THR A 217 9.28 -18.37 -20.86
CA THR A 217 8.33 -17.30 -21.23
C THR A 217 8.95 -15.91 -21.20
N ILE A 218 10.26 -15.79 -21.00
CA ILE A 218 10.95 -14.51 -20.95
C ILE A 218 10.79 -13.77 -22.27
N LYS A 219 9.96 -12.74 -22.25
CA LYS A 219 9.94 -11.73 -23.30
C LYS A 219 10.97 -10.67 -22.92
N GLN A 220 11.97 -10.43 -23.76
CA GLN A 220 12.89 -9.29 -23.59
C GLN A 220 12.07 -7.98 -23.56
N LYS A 221 11.72 -7.54 -22.38
CA LYS A 221 11.12 -6.22 -22.18
C LYS A 221 12.25 -5.24 -21.94
N LYS A 222 12.38 -4.24 -22.82
CA LYS A 222 13.17 -3.03 -22.51
C LYS A 222 12.52 -2.35 -21.30
N ARG A 223 12.97 -2.67 -20.11
CA ARG A 223 12.47 -2.06 -18.89
C ARG A 223 13.33 -0.87 -18.51
N ILE A 224 12.68 0.24 -18.36
CA ILE A 224 13.12 1.26 -17.42
C ILE A 224 12.78 0.68 -16.04
N PRO A 225 13.71 0.72 -15.05
CA PRO A 225 13.49 0.09 -13.78
C PRO A 225 12.22 0.63 -13.22
N THR A 226 11.30 -0.25 -12.82
CA THR A 226 10.61 0.15 -11.65
C THR A 226 9.20 -0.37 -11.49
N GLY A 227 8.85 -0.62 -10.27
CA GLY A 227 7.49 -0.59 -9.76
C GLY A 227 6.86 0.83 -9.77
N THR A 228 7.52 1.84 -10.35
CA THR A 228 6.96 3.19 -10.45
C THR A 228 5.76 3.22 -11.36
N CYS A 229 4.63 3.61 -10.82
CA CYS A 229 3.40 3.76 -11.59
C CYS A 229 3.50 4.94 -12.56
N LEU A 230 3.03 4.78 -13.79
CA LEU A 230 2.77 5.91 -14.67
C LEU A 230 1.68 6.81 -14.06
N PRO A 231 1.75 8.13 -14.28
CA PRO A 231 0.78 9.06 -13.75
C PRO A 231 -0.64 8.66 -14.10
N PHE A 232 -1.47 8.56 -13.08
CA PHE A 232 -2.91 8.27 -13.18
C PHE A 232 -3.32 6.95 -13.85
N LEU A 233 -2.37 6.07 -14.18
CA LEU A 233 -2.68 4.77 -14.79
C LEU A 233 -3.43 3.85 -13.82
N LYS A 234 -3.04 3.84 -12.55
CA LYS A 234 -3.63 2.96 -11.51
C LYS A 234 -4.50 3.73 -10.54
N LYS A 235 -4.10 4.92 -10.14
CA LYS A 235 -4.84 5.77 -9.20
C LYS A 235 -4.52 7.26 -9.40
N MET A 236 -5.43 8.09 -8.93
CA MET A 236 -5.23 9.52 -8.72
C MET A 236 -5.46 9.77 -7.23
N PHE A 237 -4.48 10.34 -6.55
CA PHE A 237 -4.57 10.69 -5.14
C PHE A 237 -4.77 12.19 -4.98
N VAL A 238 -5.79 12.56 -4.22
CA VAL A 238 -6.12 13.95 -3.91
C VAL A 238 -5.79 14.19 -2.43
N THR A 239 -4.92 15.13 -2.15
CA THR A 239 -4.54 15.49 -0.78
C THR A 239 -5.58 16.40 -0.12
N ALA A 240 -5.52 16.57 1.20
CA ALA A 240 -6.41 17.46 1.93
C ALA A 240 -6.25 18.95 1.54
N ASP A 241 -5.09 19.33 1.01
CA ASP A 241 -4.77 20.66 0.48
C ASP A 241 -4.93 20.74 -1.05
N ASN A 242 -5.79 19.89 -1.62
CA ASN A 242 -6.21 19.90 -3.01
C ASN A 242 -5.09 19.70 -4.05
N LYS A 243 -4.02 19.00 -3.69
CA LYS A 243 -2.97 18.62 -4.65
C LYS A 243 -3.24 17.24 -5.23
N LEU A 244 -2.81 17.03 -6.46
CA LEU A 244 -2.93 15.76 -7.17
C LEU A 244 -1.57 15.06 -7.23
N LEU A 245 -1.55 13.79 -6.82
CA LEU A 245 -0.40 12.91 -6.81
C LEU A 245 -0.74 11.57 -7.47
N THR A 246 0.28 10.82 -7.86
CA THR A 246 0.08 9.46 -8.39
C THR A 246 -0.42 8.49 -7.30
N CYS A 247 0.04 8.64 -6.06
CA CYS A 247 -0.41 7.85 -4.92
C CYS A 247 -0.10 8.55 -3.57
N GLU A 248 -0.63 8.01 -2.51
CA GLU A 248 -0.45 8.47 -1.13
C GLU A 248 0.95 8.23 -0.55
N ARG A 249 1.75 7.36 -1.18
CA ARG A 249 3.06 6.94 -0.67
C ARG A 249 4.22 7.83 -1.10
N ILE A 250 3.96 8.85 -1.92
CA ILE A 250 5.00 9.74 -2.46
C ILE A 250 4.95 11.11 -1.82
N SER A 251 6.12 11.75 -1.76
CA SER A 251 6.28 13.09 -1.20
C SER A 251 5.53 14.15 -2.02
N LEU A 252 5.12 15.24 -1.35
CA LEU A 252 4.56 16.45 -1.97
C LEU A 252 5.51 17.13 -2.97
N HIS A 253 6.78 16.74 -3.05
CA HIS A 253 7.67 17.16 -4.14
C HIS A 253 7.24 16.66 -5.52
N HIS A 254 6.38 15.64 -5.56
CA HIS A 254 5.90 14.99 -6.78
C HIS A 254 4.48 15.39 -7.17
N VAL A 255 4.01 16.56 -6.73
CA VAL A 255 2.71 17.11 -7.16
C VAL A 255 2.65 17.19 -8.68
N LEU A 256 1.54 16.71 -9.23
CA LEU A 256 1.26 16.66 -10.67
C LEU A 256 0.23 17.67 -11.11
N GLY A 257 -0.53 18.23 -10.19
CA GLY A 257 -1.57 19.21 -10.47
C GLY A 257 -2.31 19.62 -9.21
N THR A 258 -3.34 20.42 -9.38
CA THR A 258 -4.16 20.96 -8.30
C THR A 258 -5.64 20.84 -8.61
N VAL A 259 -6.45 21.00 -7.58
CA VAL A 259 -7.91 21.05 -7.68
C VAL A 259 -8.39 22.30 -6.95
N ASP A 260 -9.16 23.12 -7.64
CA ASP A 260 -10.01 24.14 -7.03
C ASP A 260 -11.48 23.88 -7.40
N ASN A 261 -12.07 24.72 -8.25
CA ASN A 261 -13.36 24.42 -8.87
C ASN A 261 -13.24 23.37 -9.98
N GLU A 262 -12.07 23.27 -10.61
CA GLU A 262 -11.73 22.34 -11.68
C GLU A 262 -10.44 21.58 -11.37
N VAL A 263 -10.15 20.58 -12.17
CA VAL A 263 -8.89 19.81 -12.11
C VAL A 263 -7.90 20.43 -13.08
N HIS A 264 -6.77 20.89 -12.54
CA HIS A 264 -5.69 21.49 -13.32
C HIS A 264 -4.54 20.52 -13.49
N LEU A 265 -4.36 20.00 -14.70
CA LEU A 265 -3.31 19.07 -15.10
C LEU A 265 -2.62 19.57 -16.37
N ASN A 266 -1.30 19.64 -16.34
CA ASN A 266 -0.48 19.87 -17.53
C ASN A 266 0.25 18.56 -17.89
N PHE A 267 -0.29 17.81 -18.83
CA PHE A 267 0.26 16.51 -19.21
C PHE A 267 1.64 16.60 -19.87
N GLU A 268 1.98 17.68 -20.56
CA GLU A 268 3.31 17.89 -21.15
C GLU A 268 4.36 18.09 -20.04
N GLU A 269 4.04 18.89 -19.03
CA GLU A 269 4.90 19.12 -17.90
C GLU A 269 5.07 17.83 -17.07
N ILE A 270 3.99 17.08 -16.83
CA ILE A 270 4.01 15.79 -16.16
C ILE A 270 4.93 14.82 -16.91
N ALA A 271 4.77 14.69 -18.23
CA ALA A 271 5.59 13.83 -19.06
C ALA A 271 7.07 14.24 -19.02
N SER A 272 7.38 15.54 -19.13
CA SER A 272 8.71 16.10 -19.06
C SER A 272 9.38 15.78 -17.71
N LYS A 273 8.64 15.97 -16.60
CA LYS A 273 9.12 15.68 -15.25
C LYS A 273 9.46 14.19 -15.07
N TYR A 274 8.58 13.29 -15.50
CA TYR A 274 8.82 11.85 -15.41
C TYR A 274 9.99 11.42 -16.30
N ASN A 275 10.07 11.91 -17.53
CA ASN A 275 11.19 11.62 -18.41
C ASN A 275 12.52 12.09 -17.83
N SER A 276 12.56 13.27 -17.21
CA SER A 276 13.75 13.75 -16.51
C SER A 276 14.17 12.83 -15.36
N TYR A 277 13.23 12.33 -14.56
CA TYR A 277 13.54 11.36 -13.52
C TYR A 277 14.05 10.04 -14.10
N TYR A 278 13.42 9.51 -15.14
CA TYR A 278 13.88 8.30 -15.82
C TYR A 278 15.31 8.42 -16.36
N GLU A 279 15.67 9.53 -16.98
CA GLU A 279 17.03 9.76 -17.46
C GLU A 279 18.04 9.80 -16.31
N LYS A 280 17.70 10.45 -15.20
CA LYS A 280 18.55 10.50 -14.00
C LYS A 280 18.70 9.11 -13.36
N MET A 281 17.65 8.29 -13.36
CA MET A 281 17.71 6.94 -12.82
C MET A 281 18.43 5.96 -13.73
N ARG A 282 18.38 6.14 -15.06
CA ARG A 282 19.04 5.26 -16.03
C ARG A 282 20.52 5.06 -15.74
N SER A 283 21.24 6.10 -15.37
CA SER A 283 22.67 6.04 -15.04
C SER A 283 22.93 5.20 -13.78
N GLN A 284 22.05 5.27 -12.79
CA GLN A 284 22.18 4.51 -11.53
C GLN A 284 21.81 3.04 -11.73
N CYS A 285 20.81 2.76 -12.57
CA CYS A 285 20.33 1.41 -12.85
C CYS A 285 21.25 0.65 -13.81
N ARG A 286 22.13 1.35 -14.54
CA ARG A 286 23.09 0.71 -15.43
C ARG A 286 24.05 -0.17 -14.64
N GLY A 287 24.11 -1.47 -14.99
CA GLY A 287 24.92 -2.47 -14.29
C GLY A 287 24.37 -2.88 -12.93
N CYS A 288 23.07 -2.65 -12.67
CA CYS A 288 22.39 -3.21 -11.51
C CYS A 288 21.86 -4.61 -11.87
N TYR A 289 22.25 -5.62 -11.11
CA TYR A 289 21.81 -7.00 -11.34
C TYR A 289 20.36 -7.25 -10.94
N LEU A 290 19.80 -6.43 -10.03
CA LEU A 290 18.41 -6.49 -9.63
C LEU A 290 17.44 -5.91 -10.69
N ILE A 291 17.93 -5.29 -11.77
CA ILE A 291 17.12 -4.45 -12.68
C ILE A 291 15.88 -5.19 -13.26
N GLU A 292 16.02 -6.46 -13.58
CA GLU A 292 14.93 -7.27 -14.14
C GLU A 292 13.83 -7.57 -13.11
N ASN A 293 14.19 -7.63 -11.82
CA ASN A 293 13.31 -7.93 -10.70
C ASN A 293 13.00 -6.70 -9.84
N CYS A 294 13.47 -5.51 -10.26
CA CYS A 294 13.28 -4.29 -9.48
C CYS A 294 11.81 -3.89 -9.40
N GLY A 295 11.23 -3.97 -8.20
CA GLY A 295 9.87 -3.51 -7.87
C GLY A 295 9.82 -2.10 -7.27
N GLU A 296 10.95 -1.44 -7.12
CA GLU A 296 11.07 -0.17 -6.41
C GLU A 296 10.44 1.01 -7.17
N CYS A 297 9.87 1.92 -6.41
CA CYS A 297 9.34 3.18 -6.93
C CYS A 297 10.34 4.32 -6.74
N PHE A 298 10.93 4.86 -7.82
CA PHE A 298 11.90 5.93 -7.70
C PHE A 298 11.33 7.23 -7.10
N LEU A 299 10.03 7.42 -7.08
CA LEU A 299 9.40 8.56 -6.41
C LEU A 299 9.43 8.47 -4.88
N GLN A 300 9.78 7.30 -4.35
CA GLN A 300 10.01 7.07 -2.91
C GLN A 300 11.49 7.18 -2.53
N PHE A 301 12.38 7.28 -3.49
CA PHE A 301 13.81 7.40 -3.20
C PHE A 301 14.14 8.75 -2.57
N PRO A 302 15.08 8.78 -1.63
CA PRO A 302 15.57 10.03 -1.07
C PRO A 302 16.17 10.91 -2.19
N LEU A 303 15.91 12.22 -2.10
CA LEU A 303 16.42 13.18 -3.05
C LEU A 303 17.74 13.76 -2.56
N LYS A 304 18.80 13.61 -3.35
CA LYS A 304 20.07 14.31 -3.15
C LYS A 304 20.23 15.35 -4.25
N ASN A 305 20.23 16.63 -3.90
CA ASN A 305 20.27 17.74 -4.86
C ASN A 305 19.17 17.63 -5.95
N GLY A 306 17.94 17.26 -5.56
CA GLY A 306 16.82 17.11 -6.48
C GLY A 306 16.88 15.89 -7.41
N VAL A 307 17.77 14.95 -7.13
CA VAL A 307 17.91 13.69 -7.88
C VAL A 307 17.57 12.52 -6.98
N PRO A 308 16.66 11.60 -7.38
CA PRO A 308 16.42 10.38 -6.64
C PRO A 308 17.69 9.52 -6.55
N VAL A 309 18.01 9.00 -5.37
CA VAL A 309 19.17 8.15 -5.13
C VAL A 309 18.71 6.74 -4.79
N CYS A 310 19.10 5.77 -5.63
CA CYS A 310 18.78 4.37 -5.42
C CYS A 310 19.60 3.80 -4.24
N HIS A 311 18.92 3.20 -3.28
CA HIS A 311 19.52 2.54 -2.11
C HIS A 311 19.50 1.02 -2.20
N VAL A 312 18.85 0.45 -3.23
CA VAL A 312 18.71 -1.02 -3.42
C VAL A 312 19.53 -1.55 -4.59
N LYS A 313 20.46 -0.74 -5.12
CA LYS A 313 21.32 -1.19 -6.22
C LYS A 313 22.16 -2.39 -5.79
N MET A 314 22.16 -3.46 -6.60
CA MET A 314 22.92 -4.68 -6.35
C MET A 314 24.02 -4.87 -7.39
N ASN A 315 25.22 -5.22 -6.93
CA ASN A 315 26.25 -5.81 -7.76
C ASN A 315 26.02 -7.33 -7.92
N GLU A 316 26.87 -8.01 -8.68
CA GLU A 316 26.73 -9.44 -8.95
C GLU A 316 26.73 -10.28 -7.69
N ILE A 317 27.65 -10.06 -6.77
CA ILE A 317 27.79 -10.83 -5.52
C ILE A 317 26.55 -10.65 -4.64
N GLN A 318 26.08 -9.43 -4.49
CA GLN A 318 24.88 -9.12 -3.72
C GLN A 318 23.63 -9.80 -4.32
N TYR A 319 23.54 -9.81 -5.65
CA TYR A 319 22.42 -10.43 -6.34
C TYR A 319 22.47 -11.96 -6.26
N GLN A 320 23.66 -12.57 -6.37
CA GLN A 320 23.83 -14.01 -6.13
C GLN A 320 23.41 -14.41 -4.71
N HIS A 321 23.76 -13.62 -3.72
CA HIS A 321 23.34 -13.86 -2.33
C HIS A 321 21.80 -13.75 -2.19
N TYR A 322 21.23 -12.71 -2.73
CA TYR A 322 19.76 -12.51 -2.77
C TYR A 322 19.03 -13.69 -3.43
N LEU A 323 19.51 -14.16 -4.59
CA LEU A 323 18.94 -15.34 -5.26
C LEU A 323 19.12 -16.62 -4.44
N SER A 324 20.27 -16.81 -3.79
CA SER A 324 20.54 -17.97 -2.94
C SER A 324 19.58 -18.04 -1.76
N GLU A 325 19.26 -16.90 -1.15
CA GLU A 325 18.26 -16.84 -0.05
C GLU A 325 16.87 -17.26 -0.56
N ILE A 326 16.44 -16.74 -1.73
CA ILE A 326 15.13 -17.08 -2.31
C ILE A 326 15.06 -18.54 -2.74
N PHE A 327 16.07 -19.05 -3.44
CA PHE A 327 16.07 -20.43 -3.91
C PHE A 327 16.22 -21.43 -2.75
N GLY A 328 17.04 -21.12 -1.75
CA GLY A 328 17.13 -21.93 -0.55
C GLY A 328 15.80 -22.05 0.20
N MET A 329 14.95 -21.04 0.12
CA MET A 329 13.59 -21.09 0.67
C MET A 329 12.67 -21.97 -0.17
N LEU A 330 12.73 -21.89 -1.51
CA LEU A 330 11.94 -22.73 -2.41
C LEU A 330 12.34 -24.22 -2.30
N GLU A 331 13.62 -24.52 -2.20
CA GLU A 331 14.14 -25.89 -2.06
C GLU A 331 13.75 -26.56 -0.75
N LYS A 332 13.66 -25.80 0.34
CA LYS A 332 13.23 -26.33 1.65
C LYS A 332 11.72 -26.61 1.73
N ASN A 333 10.96 -26.17 0.75
CA ASN A 333 9.50 -26.29 0.70
C ASN A 333 9.03 -26.76 -0.71
N PRO A 334 9.41 -27.99 -1.11
CA PRO A 334 9.05 -28.57 -2.41
C PRO A 334 7.54 -28.81 -2.58
#